data_f344a28ff786c1eef103ab7c82d933a3
#
_entry.id   f344a28ff786c1eef103ab7c82d933a3
#
_cell.length_a   1.000
_cell.length_b   1.000
_cell.length_c   1.000
_cell.angle_alpha   90.00
_cell.angle_beta   90.00
_cell.angle_gamma   90.00
#
_symmetry.space_group_name_H-M   'P 1'
#
loop_
_entity.id
_entity.type
_entity.pdbx_description
1 polymer ?
#
loop_
_entity_poly.entity_id
_entity_poly.type
_entity_poly.pdbx_seq_one_letter_code
_entity_poly.pdbx_strand_id
1 'polypeptide(L)'
;HKTMFYRQGKAWNYLISANRFSTDVFERAFCVPREKIIEVGYPRNDILYSERADEIAKEVKKEFGIPEDKRVILYAPTWRDNQFYGKGKYKFTLAMDLERMRKEFGKDSVILLRTHYYIADSLDLTGLEDFVYNGSTYNDVSRLYLASDICITDYSSVFFDYANLRRPMLFFAYDYEDYKDEIRGMYFDMNTELPGPIVQTNDELVDALHHIDEISEKYKERYDRFYDKFCHVDDGHASKRAIDIVFEGAKPTFAETEE
;
A
#
# COMPACT_ATOMS: atom_id res chain seq x y z
N HIS A 1 0.77 11.05 23.72
CA HIS A 1 1.19 9.99 22.81
C HIS A 1 2.65 9.55 23.05
N LYS A 2 3.67 10.46 23.06
CA LYS A 2 5.09 10.09 23.25
C LYS A 2 5.35 9.21 24.50
N THR A 3 4.74 9.52 25.63
CA THR A 3 4.90 8.74 26.88
C THR A 3 4.37 7.31 26.75
N MET A 4 3.30 7.11 25.98
CA MET A 4 2.71 5.80 25.73
C MET A 4 3.65 4.95 24.88
N PHE A 5 4.14 5.48 23.75
CA PHE A 5 5.09 4.78 22.88
C PHE A 5 6.40 4.45 23.60
N TYR A 6 6.92 5.36 24.41
CA TYR A 6 8.10 5.11 25.23
C TYR A 6 7.93 3.92 26.20
N ARG A 7 6.75 3.82 26.86
CA ARG A 7 6.45 2.70 27.76
C ARG A 7 6.31 1.40 26.99
N GLN A 8 5.64 1.41 25.85
CA GLN A 8 5.49 0.23 24.99
C GLN A 8 6.84 -0.23 24.43
N GLY A 9 7.64 0.69 23.88
CA GLY A 9 8.97 0.39 23.33
C GLY A 9 9.93 -0.22 24.33
N LYS A 10 9.81 0.13 25.63
CA LYS A 10 10.58 -0.52 26.69
C LYS A 10 10.25 -2.00 26.88
N ALA A 11 9.00 -2.37 26.65
CA ALA A 11 8.52 -3.74 26.82
C ALA A 11 8.86 -4.64 25.62
N TRP A 12 9.17 -4.07 24.45
CA TRP A 12 9.53 -4.84 23.27
C TRP A 12 10.97 -5.34 23.36
N ASN A 13 11.18 -6.61 23.00
CA ASN A 13 12.52 -7.18 22.83
C ASN A 13 13.08 -6.81 21.46
N TYR A 14 12.23 -6.89 20.42
CA TYR A 14 12.57 -6.56 19.04
C TYR A 14 11.47 -5.76 18.37
N LEU A 15 11.85 -4.93 17.40
CA LEU A 15 10.96 -4.23 16.46
C LEU A 15 11.43 -4.53 15.05
N ILE A 16 10.57 -5.13 14.23
CA ILE A 16 10.87 -5.42 12.83
C ILE A 16 10.75 -4.12 12.02
N SER A 17 11.74 -3.90 11.16
CA SER A 17 11.78 -2.80 10.20
C SER A 17 11.97 -3.32 8.78
N ALA A 18 11.33 -2.66 7.82
CA ALA A 18 11.39 -3.04 6.41
C ALA A 18 12.73 -2.68 5.75
N ASN A 19 13.34 -1.56 6.18
CA ASN A 19 14.49 -0.97 5.51
C ASN A 19 15.16 0.09 6.41
N ARG A 20 16.30 0.61 5.97
CA ARG A 20 17.07 1.61 6.70
C ARG A 20 16.28 2.87 7.04
N PHE A 21 15.53 3.39 6.08
CA PHE A 21 14.69 4.58 6.29
C PHE A 21 13.68 4.36 7.41
N SER A 22 12.96 3.23 7.39
CA SER A 22 12.00 2.87 8.44
C SER A 22 12.67 2.68 9.79
N THR A 23 13.85 2.08 9.83
CA THR A 23 14.64 1.90 11.04
C THR A 23 14.98 3.24 11.69
N ASP A 24 15.47 4.21 10.92
CA ASP A 24 15.84 5.54 11.40
C ASP A 24 14.62 6.35 11.88
N VAL A 25 13.47 6.16 11.23
CA VAL A 25 12.20 6.76 11.66
C VAL A 25 11.70 6.12 12.95
N PHE A 26 11.72 4.79 13.06
CA PHE A 26 11.19 4.04 14.20
C PHE A 26 11.98 4.29 15.49
N GLU A 27 13.30 4.40 15.39
CA GLU A 27 14.16 4.76 16.52
C GLU A 27 13.68 6.04 17.18
N ARG A 28 13.37 7.07 16.39
CA ARG A 28 12.91 8.37 16.87
C ARG A 28 11.43 8.40 17.23
N ALA A 29 10.58 7.81 16.39
CA ALA A 29 9.13 7.88 16.54
C ALA A 29 8.63 7.04 17.74
N PHE A 30 9.21 5.87 17.95
CA PHE A 30 8.82 4.95 19.02
C PHE A 30 9.76 4.99 20.22
N CYS A 31 10.84 5.78 20.15
CA CYS A 31 11.87 5.85 21.21
C CYS A 31 12.41 4.46 21.55
N VAL A 32 12.63 3.61 20.56
CA VAL A 32 13.19 2.27 20.69
C VAL A 32 14.68 2.32 20.39
N PRO A 33 15.55 1.79 21.26
CA PRO A 33 16.98 1.73 20.99
C PRO A 33 17.29 0.96 19.69
N ARG A 34 18.28 1.45 18.94
CA ARG A 34 18.68 0.91 17.64
C ARG A 34 18.93 -0.60 17.66
N GLU A 35 19.58 -1.10 18.71
CA GLU A 35 19.90 -2.52 18.89
C GLU A 35 18.69 -3.45 19.03
N LYS A 36 17.50 -2.89 19.25
CA LYS A 36 16.24 -3.64 19.26
C LYS A 36 15.51 -3.63 17.91
N ILE A 37 15.96 -2.80 16.97
CA ILE A 37 15.31 -2.69 15.65
C ILE A 37 16.06 -3.62 14.69
N ILE A 38 15.34 -4.65 14.22
CA ILE A 38 15.90 -5.62 13.27
C ILE A 38 15.38 -5.31 11.86
N GLU A 39 16.31 -4.97 10.98
CA GLU A 39 16.05 -4.60 9.59
C GLU A 39 16.10 -5.88 8.73
N VAL A 40 14.94 -6.50 8.57
CA VAL A 40 14.83 -7.82 7.93
C VAL A 40 13.83 -7.87 6.78
N GLY A 41 13.21 -6.73 6.43
CA GLY A 41 12.06 -6.69 5.56
C GLY A 41 10.76 -6.98 6.33
N TYR A 42 9.63 -6.98 5.64
CA TYR A 42 8.35 -7.31 6.26
C TYR A 42 7.93 -8.75 5.95
N PRO A 43 7.76 -9.61 6.99
CA PRO A 43 7.25 -10.99 6.83
C PRO A 43 5.98 -11.09 5.97
N ARG A 44 5.09 -10.10 6.04
CA ARG A 44 3.86 -10.06 5.23
C ARG A 44 4.12 -9.94 3.72
N ASN A 45 5.32 -9.48 3.32
CA ASN A 45 5.69 -9.30 1.92
C ASN A 45 6.35 -10.54 1.32
N ASP A 46 6.70 -11.56 2.12
CA ASP A 46 7.31 -12.79 1.61
C ASP A 46 6.47 -13.46 0.52
N ILE A 47 5.14 -13.43 0.66
CA ILE A 47 4.22 -14.00 -0.30
C ILE A 47 4.32 -13.35 -1.69
N LEU A 48 4.74 -12.07 -1.78
CA LEU A 48 4.87 -11.34 -3.04
C LEU A 48 6.01 -11.88 -3.92
N TYR A 49 6.97 -12.60 -3.30
CA TYR A 49 8.11 -13.24 -3.96
C TYR A 49 7.93 -14.77 -4.10
N SER A 50 6.74 -15.28 -3.78
CA SER A 50 6.45 -16.71 -3.87
C SER A 50 6.47 -17.20 -5.31
N GLU A 51 7.03 -18.39 -5.54
CA GLU A 51 6.92 -19.10 -6.83
C GLU A 51 5.46 -19.39 -7.22
N ARG A 52 4.54 -19.38 -6.23
CA ARG A 52 3.10 -19.55 -6.44
C ARG A 52 2.35 -18.21 -6.64
N ALA A 53 3.03 -17.10 -6.83
CA ALA A 53 2.40 -15.78 -6.92
C ALA A 53 1.29 -15.73 -7.98
N ASP A 54 1.53 -16.28 -9.18
CA ASP A 54 0.55 -16.32 -10.26
C ASP A 54 -0.64 -17.23 -9.96
N GLU A 55 -0.40 -18.35 -9.27
CA GLU A 55 -1.46 -19.27 -8.84
C GLU A 55 -2.35 -18.58 -7.79
N ILE A 56 -1.74 -17.91 -6.81
CA ILE A 56 -2.45 -17.14 -5.77
C ILE A 56 -3.29 -16.02 -6.40
N ALA A 57 -2.75 -15.32 -7.39
CA ALA A 57 -3.49 -14.29 -8.11
C ALA A 57 -4.76 -14.84 -8.79
N LYS A 58 -4.67 -16.01 -9.42
CA LYS A 58 -5.82 -16.70 -10.02
C LYS A 58 -6.83 -17.18 -8.98
N GLU A 59 -6.34 -17.72 -7.84
CA GLU A 59 -7.20 -18.10 -6.72
C GLU A 59 -8.04 -16.91 -6.24
N VAL A 60 -7.40 -15.75 -6.04
CA VAL A 60 -8.10 -14.51 -5.59
C VAL A 60 -9.12 -14.06 -6.63
N LYS A 61 -8.76 -14.01 -7.92
CA LYS A 61 -9.74 -13.68 -8.97
C LYS A 61 -10.94 -14.63 -8.92
N LYS A 62 -10.71 -15.92 -8.75
CA LYS A 62 -11.77 -16.94 -8.63
C LYS A 62 -12.62 -16.74 -7.37
N GLU A 63 -12.01 -16.47 -6.21
CA GLU A 63 -12.71 -16.23 -4.94
C GLU A 63 -13.68 -15.03 -5.05
N PHE A 64 -13.31 -13.99 -5.79
CA PHE A 64 -14.16 -12.83 -6.04
C PHE A 64 -15.10 -12.99 -7.24
N GLY A 65 -14.94 -14.02 -8.07
CA GLY A 65 -15.69 -14.16 -9.33
C GLY A 65 -15.23 -13.19 -10.42
N ILE A 66 -14.01 -12.70 -10.35
CA ILE A 66 -13.41 -11.80 -11.35
C ILE A 66 -13.02 -12.65 -12.58
N PRO A 67 -13.46 -12.29 -13.81
CA PRO A 67 -13.03 -12.99 -15.02
C PRO A 67 -11.50 -12.94 -15.19
N GLU A 68 -10.91 -14.05 -15.64
CA GLU A 68 -9.43 -14.18 -15.73
C GLU A 68 -8.80 -13.18 -16.69
N ASP A 69 -9.51 -12.83 -17.76
CA ASP A 69 -9.08 -11.90 -18.82
C ASP A 69 -9.14 -10.41 -18.40
N LYS A 70 -9.78 -10.10 -17.29
CA LYS A 70 -9.89 -8.74 -16.80
C LYS A 70 -8.61 -8.26 -16.11
N ARG A 71 -8.19 -7.05 -16.46
CA ARG A 71 -7.21 -6.29 -15.69
C ARG A 71 -7.83 -5.88 -14.35
N VAL A 72 -7.09 -6.05 -13.26
CA VAL A 72 -7.56 -5.69 -11.93
C VAL A 72 -6.88 -4.41 -11.46
N ILE A 73 -7.66 -3.39 -11.18
CA ILE A 73 -7.20 -2.12 -10.61
C ILE A 73 -7.55 -2.14 -9.13
N LEU A 74 -6.53 -2.25 -8.27
CA LEU A 74 -6.71 -2.10 -6.83
C LEU A 74 -6.91 -0.63 -6.49
N TYR A 75 -8.04 -0.29 -5.86
CA TYR A 75 -8.27 1.04 -5.29
C TYR A 75 -8.27 0.97 -3.77
N ALA A 76 -7.24 1.53 -3.15
CA ALA A 76 -7.00 1.47 -1.71
C ALA A 76 -6.82 2.87 -1.10
N PRO A 77 -7.91 3.65 -0.96
CA PRO A 77 -7.85 5.00 -0.40
C PRO A 77 -7.64 4.98 1.11
N THR A 78 -6.92 5.99 1.63
CA THR A 78 -6.78 6.23 3.07
C THR A 78 -8.09 6.72 3.68
N TRP A 79 -8.36 6.23 4.87
CA TRP A 79 -9.42 6.77 5.72
C TRP A 79 -9.18 8.24 6.08
N ARG A 80 -10.26 9.06 6.06
CA ARG A 80 -10.23 10.46 6.48
C ARG A 80 -10.89 10.61 7.85
N ASP A 81 -10.09 10.98 8.85
CA ASP A 81 -10.55 11.14 10.24
C ASP A 81 -11.53 12.30 10.43
N ASN A 82 -11.62 13.23 9.48
CA ASN A 82 -12.45 14.43 9.54
C ASN A 82 -13.84 14.28 8.90
N GLN A 83 -14.18 13.12 8.34
CA GLN A 83 -15.47 12.87 7.70
C GLN A 83 -16.49 12.27 8.67
N PHE A 84 -16.85 13.03 9.73
CA PHE A 84 -17.85 12.63 10.71
C PHE A 84 -19.19 13.33 10.51
N TYR A 85 -20.28 12.57 10.56
CA TYR A 85 -21.63 13.08 10.74
C TYR A 85 -22.20 12.62 12.07
N GLY A 86 -21.84 13.31 13.18
CA GLY A 86 -22.38 13.01 14.51
C GLY A 86 -21.87 11.71 15.15
N LYS A 87 -22.18 11.51 16.45
CA LYS A 87 -21.71 10.35 17.22
C LYS A 87 -22.11 9.03 16.54
N GLY A 88 -21.13 8.32 15.97
CA GLY A 88 -21.28 6.95 15.47
C GLY A 88 -21.83 6.80 14.05
N LYS A 89 -21.97 7.88 13.26
CA LYS A 89 -22.35 7.80 11.84
C LYS A 89 -21.25 8.42 10.98
N TYR A 90 -20.54 7.57 10.26
CA TYR A 90 -19.56 7.97 9.25
C TYR A 90 -20.26 8.04 7.90
N LYS A 91 -20.09 9.16 7.17
CA LYS A 91 -20.44 9.20 5.75
C LYS A 91 -19.14 9.22 4.97
N PHE A 92 -18.81 8.07 4.41
CA PHE A 92 -17.69 7.98 3.48
C PHE A 92 -18.24 8.08 2.05
N THR A 93 -17.73 9.01 1.29
CA THR A 93 -17.98 9.10 -0.15
C THR A 93 -16.65 8.80 -0.84
N LEU A 94 -16.65 7.81 -1.72
CA LEU A 94 -15.50 7.56 -2.58
C LEU A 94 -15.27 8.77 -3.47
N ALA A 95 -14.04 9.26 -3.52
CA ALA A 95 -13.67 10.37 -4.40
C ALA A 95 -13.61 9.93 -5.88
N MET A 96 -13.31 8.64 -6.10
CA MET A 96 -13.34 8.05 -7.45
C MET A 96 -14.77 7.91 -7.94
N ASP A 97 -15.04 8.43 -9.14
CA ASP A 97 -16.29 8.25 -9.86
C ASP A 97 -16.34 6.86 -10.50
N LEU A 98 -16.91 5.89 -9.76
CA LEU A 98 -16.96 4.49 -10.17
C LEU A 98 -17.82 4.26 -11.43
N GLU A 99 -18.89 5.02 -11.63
CA GLU A 99 -19.72 4.92 -12.83
C GLU A 99 -18.95 5.35 -14.08
N ARG A 100 -18.22 6.44 -13.97
CA ARG A 100 -17.33 6.90 -15.04
C ARG A 100 -16.22 5.88 -15.31
N MET A 101 -15.60 5.36 -14.27
CA MET A 101 -14.55 4.32 -14.40
C MET A 101 -15.10 3.08 -15.13
N ARG A 102 -16.32 2.64 -14.79
CA ARG A 102 -16.98 1.53 -15.47
C ARG A 102 -17.22 1.82 -16.94
N LYS A 103 -17.69 3.01 -17.26
CA LYS A 103 -17.94 3.44 -18.65
C LYS A 103 -16.66 3.43 -19.48
N GLU A 104 -15.55 3.91 -18.92
CA GLU A 104 -14.28 4.03 -19.64
C GLU A 104 -13.52 2.68 -19.73
N PHE A 105 -13.50 1.89 -18.64
CA PHE A 105 -12.62 0.73 -18.50
C PHE A 105 -13.34 -0.60 -18.29
N GLY A 106 -14.64 -0.62 -18.07
CA GLY A 106 -15.39 -1.84 -17.72
C GLY A 106 -15.34 -2.95 -18.75
N LYS A 107 -14.99 -2.62 -20.02
CA LYS A 107 -14.78 -3.64 -21.04
C LYS A 107 -13.60 -4.56 -20.76
N ASP A 108 -12.49 -4.00 -20.28
CA ASP A 108 -11.20 -4.72 -20.16
C ASP A 108 -10.67 -4.79 -18.72
N SER A 109 -11.28 -4.02 -17.80
CA SER A 109 -10.81 -3.90 -16.41
C SER A 109 -11.93 -3.99 -15.41
N VAL A 110 -11.55 -4.23 -14.15
CA VAL A 110 -12.42 -4.19 -12.96
C VAL A 110 -11.71 -3.46 -11.83
N ILE A 111 -12.49 -2.94 -10.87
CA ILE A 111 -11.98 -2.36 -9.63
C ILE A 111 -12.05 -3.39 -8.51
N LEU A 112 -10.93 -3.64 -7.86
CA LEU A 112 -10.86 -4.34 -6.58
C LEU A 112 -10.73 -3.27 -5.48
N LEU A 113 -11.81 -3.04 -4.75
CA LEU A 113 -11.89 -1.96 -3.78
C LEU A 113 -11.40 -2.43 -2.40
N ARG A 114 -10.45 -1.71 -1.81
CA ARG A 114 -9.93 -1.96 -0.46
C ARG A 114 -10.03 -0.71 0.39
N THR A 115 -11.13 -0.53 1.08
CA THR A 115 -11.35 0.56 2.04
C THR A 115 -11.10 0.11 3.47
N HIS A 116 -11.16 1.04 4.41
CA HIS A 116 -11.10 0.71 5.83
C HIS A 116 -12.35 -0.08 6.23
N TYR A 117 -12.20 -1.10 7.08
CA TYR A 117 -13.29 -2.02 7.44
C TYR A 117 -14.51 -1.33 8.08
N TYR A 118 -14.34 -0.17 8.74
CA TYR A 118 -15.46 0.61 9.30
C TYR A 118 -16.47 1.11 8.27
N ILE A 119 -16.08 1.20 7.01
CA ILE A 119 -16.93 1.73 5.95
C ILE A 119 -17.28 0.69 4.90
N ALA A 120 -16.70 -0.51 5.00
CA ALA A 120 -16.92 -1.59 4.04
C ALA A 120 -18.41 -1.90 3.81
N ASP A 121 -19.21 -1.89 4.89
CA ASP A 121 -20.65 -2.18 4.85
C ASP A 121 -21.52 -0.96 4.50
N SER A 122 -20.95 0.24 4.45
CA SER A 122 -21.69 1.48 4.17
C SER A 122 -21.62 1.93 2.71
N LEU A 123 -20.85 1.22 1.88
CA LEU A 123 -20.70 1.54 0.46
C LEU A 123 -21.88 0.98 -0.34
N ASP A 124 -22.58 1.86 -1.02
CA ASP A 124 -23.58 1.47 -2.00
C ASP A 124 -22.90 1.22 -3.35
N LEU A 125 -22.82 -0.05 -3.73
CA LEU A 125 -22.25 -0.51 -5.00
C LEU A 125 -23.34 -1.06 -5.94
N THR A 126 -24.61 -0.77 -5.66
CA THR A 126 -25.74 -1.21 -6.46
C THR A 126 -25.58 -0.80 -7.93
N GLY A 127 -25.70 -1.75 -8.82
CA GLY A 127 -25.54 -1.55 -10.27
C GLY A 127 -24.08 -1.57 -10.76
N LEU A 128 -23.10 -1.80 -9.87
CA LEU A 128 -21.68 -1.90 -10.21
C LEU A 128 -21.09 -3.28 -9.91
N GLU A 129 -21.92 -4.28 -9.63
CA GLU A 129 -21.51 -5.62 -9.16
C GLU A 129 -20.66 -6.40 -10.18
N ASP A 130 -20.76 -6.04 -11.46
CA ASP A 130 -19.97 -6.62 -12.54
C ASP A 130 -18.61 -5.90 -12.75
N PHE A 131 -18.38 -4.79 -12.06
CA PHE A 131 -17.20 -3.94 -12.24
C PHE A 131 -16.43 -3.69 -10.94
N VAL A 132 -17.12 -3.57 -9.79
CA VAL A 132 -16.50 -3.28 -8.50
C VAL A 132 -16.63 -4.45 -7.55
N TYR A 133 -15.51 -5.00 -7.14
CA TYR A 133 -15.41 -6.11 -6.20
C TYR A 133 -14.90 -5.60 -4.85
N ASN A 134 -15.68 -5.81 -3.79
CA ASN A 134 -15.35 -5.29 -2.46
C ASN A 134 -14.42 -6.24 -1.70
N GLY A 135 -13.14 -5.92 -1.65
CA GLY A 135 -12.10 -6.63 -0.89
C GLY A 135 -11.81 -6.03 0.49
N SER A 136 -12.65 -5.12 1.00
CA SER A 136 -12.37 -4.38 2.24
C SER A 136 -12.30 -5.24 3.49
N THR A 137 -12.97 -6.39 3.51
CA THR A 137 -12.95 -7.37 4.62
C THR A 137 -12.03 -8.57 4.35
N TYR A 138 -11.36 -8.61 3.22
CA TYR A 138 -10.44 -9.71 2.90
C TYR A 138 -9.24 -9.70 3.85
N ASN A 139 -8.93 -10.84 4.47
CA ASN A 139 -7.97 -10.89 5.58
C ASN A 139 -6.53 -10.57 5.17
N ASP A 140 -6.08 -11.06 4.02
CA ASP A 140 -4.71 -10.93 3.57
C ASP A 140 -4.61 -9.98 2.37
N VAL A 141 -4.25 -8.73 2.65
CA VAL A 141 -4.13 -7.70 1.62
C VAL A 141 -3.02 -8.01 0.60
N SER A 142 -1.97 -8.74 0.99
CA SER A 142 -0.87 -9.09 0.07
C SER A 142 -1.33 -10.00 -1.06
N ARG A 143 -2.35 -10.85 -0.82
CA ARG A 143 -2.99 -11.64 -1.87
C ARG A 143 -3.77 -10.77 -2.87
N LEU A 144 -4.39 -9.66 -2.39
CA LEU A 144 -5.04 -8.70 -3.27
C LEU A 144 -4.01 -7.96 -4.15
N TYR A 145 -2.82 -7.68 -3.61
CA TYR A 145 -1.73 -7.10 -4.41
C TYR A 145 -1.33 -8.03 -5.55
N LEU A 146 -1.16 -9.32 -5.27
CA LEU A 146 -0.81 -10.31 -6.31
C LEU A 146 -1.85 -10.37 -7.43
N ALA A 147 -3.14 -10.26 -7.10
CA ALA A 147 -4.23 -10.29 -8.06
C ALA A 147 -4.39 -8.99 -8.87
N SER A 148 -3.71 -7.91 -8.49
CA SER A 148 -3.92 -6.57 -9.05
C SER A 148 -2.80 -6.17 -10.02
N ASP A 149 -3.17 -5.61 -11.16
CA ASP A 149 -2.24 -5.18 -12.22
C ASP A 149 -1.80 -3.71 -12.04
N ILE A 150 -2.66 -2.88 -11.44
CA ILE A 150 -2.43 -1.46 -11.18
C ILE A 150 -2.90 -1.17 -9.75
N CYS A 151 -2.19 -0.31 -9.01
CA CYS A 151 -2.64 0.20 -7.72
C CYS A 151 -2.96 1.70 -7.81
N ILE A 152 -4.16 2.07 -7.38
CA ILE A 152 -4.56 3.45 -7.15
C ILE A 152 -4.71 3.61 -5.64
N THR A 153 -3.93 4.52 -5.07
CA THR A 153 -3.98 4.83 -3.64
C THR A 153 -3.75 6.34 -3.43
N ASP A 154 -3.52 6.77 -2.20
CA ASP A 154 -3.22 8.16 -1.88
C ASP A 154 -2.07 8.23 -0.86
N TYR A 155 -2.36 8.38 0.44
CA TYR A 155 -1.38 8.48 1.52
C TYR A 155 -1.20 7.16 2.29
N SER A 156 -1.84 6.09 1.84
CA SER A 156 -1.81 4.78 2.49
C SER A 156 -0.44 4.13 2.36
N SER A 157 0.04 3.50 3.45
CA SER A 157 1.27 2.69 3.42
C SER A 157 1.23 1.49 2.47
N VAL A 158 0.08 1.19 1.88
CA VAL A 158 -0.13 0.16 0.85
C VAL A 158 0.89 0.27 -0.29
N PHE A 159 1.23 1.49 -0.71
CA PHE A 159 2.14 1.67 -1.84
C PHE A 159 3.58 1.20 -1.57
N PHE A 160 4.03 1.18 -0.31
CA PHE A 160 5.35 0.61 0.02
C PHE A 160 5.36 -0.90 -0.17
N ASP A 161 4.32 -1.58 0.25
CA ASP A 161 4.21 -3.04 0.09
C ASP A 161 3.99 -3.40 -1.39
N TYR A 162 3.07 -2.70 -2.07
CA TYR A 162 2.75 -2.93 -3.48
C TYR A 162 3.95 -2.69 -4.42
N ALA A 163 4.85 -1.76 -4.05
CA ALA A 163 6.05 -1.45 -4.83
C ALA A 163 6.99 -2.66 -5.03
N ASN A 164 6.93 -3.67 -4.15
CA ASN A 164 7.66 -4.92 -4.31
C ASN A 164 7.33 -5.63 -5.63
N LEU A 165 6.12 -5.45 -6.16
CA LEU A 165 5.67 -6.06 -7.41
C LEU A 165 6.14 -5.31 -8.67
N ARG A 166 6.67 -4.10 -8.53
CA ARG A 166 7.10 -3.22 -9.65
C ARG A 166 6.02 -2.99 -10.70
N ARG A 167 4.75 -3.04 -10.27
CA ARG A 167 3.57 -2.76 -11.10
C ARG A 167 3.20 -1.29 -11.02
N PRO A 168 2.49 -0.73 -12.04
CA PRO A 168 2.11 0.68 -12.08
C PRO A 168 1.32 1.13 -10.85
N MET A 169 1.62 2.35 -10.39
CA MET A 169 0.88 3.01 -9.31
C MET A 169 0.46 4.42 -9.69
N LEU A 170 -0.76 4.80 -9.32
CA LEU A 170 -1.29 6.15 -9.41
C LEU A 170 -1.68 6.63 -8.02
N PHE A 171 -1.40 7.90 -7.73
CA PHE A 171 -1.69 8.50 -6.43
C PHE A 171 -2.86 9.48 -6.56
N PHE A 172 -4.08 8.98 -6.31
CA PHE A 172 -5.29 9.79 -6.40
C PHE A 172 -5.50 10.57 -5.11
N ALA A 173 -4.84 11.71 -5.02
CA ALA A 173 -4.80 12.58 -3.84
C ALA A 173 -5.59 13.87 -4.10
N TYR A 174 -6.92 13.78 -4.18
CA TYR A 174 -7.84 14.88 -4.47
C TYR A 174 -7.80 16.03 -3.45
N ASP A 175 -7.27 15.77 -2.26
CA ASP A 175 -7.13 16.70 -1.13
C ASP A 175 -5.65 16.91 -0.74
N TYR A 176 -4.75 16.87 -1.72
CA TYR A 176 -3.30 16.85 -1.49
C TYR A 176 -2.80 18.01 -0.65
N GLU A 177 -3.22 19.24 -0.95
CA GLU A 177 -2.76 20.42 -0.22
C GLU A 177 -3.28 20.42 1.22
N ASP A 178 -4.55 20.11 1.43
CA ASP A 178 -5.16 20.05 2.76
C ASP A 178 -4.52 18.94 3.61
N TYR A 179 -4.23 17.79 3.01
CA TYR A 179 -3.63 16.66 3.72
C TYR A 179 -2.19 16.96 4.16
N LYS A 180 -1.41 17.58 3.31
CA LYS A 180 -0.02 17.94 3.56
C LYS A 180 0.12 18.95 4.70
N ASP A 181 -0.72 19.99 4.70
CA ASP A 181 -0.58 21.14 5.57
C ASP A 181 -1.35 21.00 6.88
N GLU A 182 -2.53 20.36 6.89
CA GLU A 182 -3.45 20.35 8.02
C GLU A 182 -3.59 19.01 8.74
N ILE A 183 -3.47 17.87 8.02
CA ILE A 183 -3.84 16.57 8.60
C ILE A 183 -2.63 15.79 9.11
N ARG A 184 -1.60 15.60 8.31
CA ARG A 184 -0.39 14.84 8.67
C ARG A 184 0.84 15.34 7.91
N GLY A 185 1.96 15.52 8.62
CA GLY A 185 3.26 15.74 7.97
C GLY A 185 3.75 14.50 7.22
N MET A 186 4.49 14.69 6.14
CA MET A 186 5.14 13.63 5.38
C MET A 186 6.60 13.47 5.79
N TYR A 187 7.10 12.23 5.81
CA TYR A 187 8.51 11.94 6.07
C TYR A 187 9.40 12.13 4.84
N PHE A 188 8.80 12.31 3.66
CA PHE A 188 9.48 12.55 2.39
C PHE A 188 8.60 13.36 1.44
N ASP A 189 9.19 13.92 0.38
CA ASP A 189 8.45 14.70 -0.62
C ASP A 189 7.78 13.77 -1.65
N MET A 190 6.46 13.69 -1.58
CA MET A 190 5.67 12.87 -2.52
C MET A 190 5.83 13.31 -3.98
N ASN A 191 6.04 14.60 -4.26
CA ASN A 191 6.18 15.09 -5.63
C ASN A 191 7.43 14.57 -6.33
N THR A 192 8.49 14.32 -5.57
CA THR A 192 9.80 13.93 -6.10
C THR A 192 10.13 12.47 -5.89
N GLU A 193 9.54 11.80 -4.89
CA GLU A 193 9.92 10.44 -4.51
C GLU A 193 8.91 9.34 -4.92
N LEU A 194 7.62 9.66 -5.11
CA LEU A 194 6.63 8.62 -5.45
C LEU A 194 6.91 7.95 -6.80
N PRO A 195 6.70 6.62 -6.91
CA PRO A 195 6.97 5.85 -8.12
C PRO A 195 5.86 5.96 -9.19
N GLY A 196 5.00 6.94 -9.09
CA GLY A 196 3.91 7.25 -10.03
C GLY A 196 3.42 8.67 -9.86
N PRO A 197 2.57 9.18 -10.75
CA PRO A 197 2.04 10.53 -10.69
C PRO A 197 1.01 10.69 -9.57
N ILE A 198 0.96 11.91 -9.01
CA ILE A 198 -0.18 12.39 -8.22
C ILE A 198 -1.21 12.95 -9.20
N VAL A 199 -2.45 12.50 -9.08
CA VAL A 199 -3.62 12.98 -9.80
C VAL A 199 -4.68 13.44 -8.79
N GLN A 200 -5.35 14.54 -9.06
CA GLN A 200 -6.26 15.17 -8.08
C GLN A 200 -7.72 15.15 -8.52
N THR A 201 -7.98 14.92 -9.79
CA THR A 201 -9.33 14.89 -10.35
C THR A 201 -9.63 13.56 -11.02
N ASN A 202 -10.93 13.25 -11.18
CA ASN A 202 -11.35 12.07 -11.95
C ASN A 202 -10.96 12.17 -13.43
N ASP A 203 -10.86 13.38 -13.99
CA ASP A 203 -10.40 13.60 -15.36
C ASP A 203 -8.92 13.19 -15.51
N GLU A 204 -8.07 13.67 -14.61
CA GLU A 204 -6.64 13.30 -14.57
C GLU A 204 -6.44 11.81 -14.33
N LEU A 205 -7.28 11.19 -13.47
CA LEU A 205 -7.21 9.77 -13.18
C LEU A 205 -7.55 8.92 -14.40
N VAL A 206 -8.62 9.28 -15.13
CA VAL A 206 -9.02 8.59 -16.35
C VAL A 206 -7.96 8.75 -17.44
N ASP A 207 -7.43 9.97 -17.63
CA ASP A 207 -6.34 10.23 -18.58
C ASP A 207 -5.09 9.41 -18.24
N ALA A 208 -4.69 9.39 -16.97
CA ALA A 208 -3.53 8.61 -16.51
C ALA A 208 -3.70 7.10 -16.75
N LEU A 209 -4.91 6.56 -16.57
CA LEU A 209 -5.18 5.15 -16.84
C LEU A 209 -5.16 4.81 -18.32
N HIS A 210 -5.62 5.70 -19.19
CA HIS A 210 -5.50 5.53 -20.65
C HIS A 210 -4.04 5.52 -21.13
N HIS A 211 -3.15 6.24 -20.42
CA HIS A 211 -1.72 6.37 -20.76
C HIS A 211 -0.82 5.62 -19.76
N ILE A 212 -1.32 4.56 -19.11
CA ILE A 212 -0.62 3.91 -18.00
C ILE A 212 0.73 3.32 -18.39
N ASP A 213 0.88 2.83 -19.63
CA ASP A 213 2.13 2.25 -20.12
C ASP A 213 3.19 3.36 -20.36
N GLU A 214 2.79 4.50 -20.91
CA GLU A 214 3.65 5.67 -21.10
C GLU A 214 4.08 6.26 -19.75
N ILE A 215 3.16 6.32 -18.79
CA ILE A 215 3.43 6.74 -17.41
C ILE A 215 4.42 5.79 -16.74
N SER A 216 4.26 4.50 -16.91
CA SER A 216 5.17 3.49 -16.34
C SER A 216 6.58 3.66 -16.85
N GLU A 217 6.75 3.90 -18.15
CA GLU A 217 8.08 4.15 -18.74
C GLU A 217 8.68 5.48 -18.24
N LYS A 218 7.86 6.55 -18.19
CA LYS A 218 8.28 7.86 -17.68
C LYS A 218 8.75 7.82 -16.23
N TYR A 219 8.08 6.98 -15.39
CA TYR A 219 8.37 6.89 -13.96
C TYR A 219 9.37 5.80 -13.60
N LYS A 220 9.87 5.03 -14.56
CA LYS A 220 10.74 3.87 -14.32
C LYS A 220 11.95 4.16 -13.44
N GLU A 221 12.75 5.18 -13.76
CA GLU A 221 13.92 5.54 -12.96
C GLU A 221 13.55 5.98 -11.53
N ARG A 222 12.40 6.67 -11.38
CA ARG A 222 11.91 7.08 -10.07
C ARG A 222 11.42 5.87 -9.29
N TYR A 223 10.77 4.93 -9.97
CA TYR A 223 10.35 3.67 -9.37
C TYR A 223 11.54 2.83 -8.92
N ASP A 224 12.61 2.75 -9.70
CA ASP A 224 13.84 2.05 -9.34
C ASP A 224 14.45 2.65 -8.06
N ARG A 225 14.61 3.98 -8.00
CA ARG A 225 15.08 4.65 -6.79
C ARG A 225 14.17 4.41 -5.57
N PHE A 226 12.86 4.42 -5.78
CA PHE A 226 11.89 4.12 -4.71
C PHE A 226 12.05 2.69 -4.21
N TYR A 227 12.14 1.74 -5.12
CA TYR A 227 12.36 0.32 -4.80
C TYR A 227 13.67 0.12 -4.03
N ASP A 228 14.76 0.69 -4.49
CA ASP A 228 16.07 0.59 -3.85
C ASP A 228 16.08 1.20 -2.44
N LYS A 229 15.28 2.25 -2.23
CA LYS A 229 15.18 2.90 -0.91
C LYS A 229 14.30 2.15 0.07
N PHE A 230 13.18 1.58 -0.39
CA PHE A 230 12.12 1.09 0.49
C PHE A 230 11.88 -0.41 0.45
N CYS A 231 12.21 -1.09 -0.66
CA CYS A 231 11.85 -2.49 -0.89
C CYS A 231 13.06 -3.45 -0.98
N HIS A 232 14.29 -2.94 -1.05
CA HIS A 232 15.49 -3.73 -1.36
C HIS A 232 15.79 -4.85 -0.35
N VAL A 233 15.24 -4.80 0.86
CA VAL A 233 15.41 -5.82 1.90
C VAL A 233 14.40 -6.96 1.73
N ASP A 234 13.24 -6.68 1.13
CA ASP A 234 12.20 -7.68 0.88
C ASP A 234 12.62 -8.58 -0.31
N ASP A 235 12.70 -9.87 -0.09
CA ASP A 235 13.16 -10.89 -1.05
C ASP A 235 12.45 -12.25 -0.89
N GLY A 236 11.38 -12.29 -0.10
CA GLY A 236 10.64 -13.50 0.22
C GLY A 236 11.18 -14.29 1.43
N HIS A 237 12.16 -13.76 2.15
CA HIS A 237 12.80 -14.45 3.28
C HIS A 237 12.80 -13.64 4.59
N ALA A 238 11.99 -12.59 4.68
CA ALA A 238 11.91 -11.75 5.88
C ALA A 238 11.46 -12.54 7.10
N SER A 239 10.50 -13.45 6.96
CA SER A 239 10.05 -14.34 8.04
C SER A 239 11.19 -15.20 8.57
N LYS A 240 11.98 -15.80 7.66
CA LYS A 240 13.11 -16.63 8.04
C LYS A 240 14.15 -15.83 8.81
N ARG A 241 14.56 -14.67 8.28
CA ARG A 241 15.52 -13.78 8.97
C ARG A 241 15.04 -13.36 10.35
N ALA A 242 13.76 -13.02 10.49
CA ALA A 242 13.19 -12.66 11.78
C ALA A 242 13.25 -13.83 12.79
N ILE A 243 12.92 -15.05 12.35
CA ILE A 243 12.96 -16.25 13.20
C ILE A 243 14.42 -16.55 13.62
N ASP A 244 15.35 -16.55 12.68
CA ASP A 244 16.77 -16.82 12.93
C ASP A 244 17.34 -15.85 14.00
N ILE A 245 16.98 -14.57 13.93
CA ILE A 245 17.43 -13.56 14.90
C ILE A 245 16.75 -13.74 16.26
N VAL A 246 15.42 -13.85 16.27
CA VAL A 246 14.65 -13.81 17.52
C VAL A 246 14.75 -15.10 18.31
N PHE A 247 14.82 -16.26 17.66
CA PHE A 247 14.75 -17.57 18.30
C PHE A 247 16.05 -18.36 18.22
N GLU A 248 16.87 -18.17 17.20
CA GLU A 248 18.11 -18.92 17.00
C GLU A 248 19.37 -18.12 17.37
N GLY A 249 19.21 -16.83 17.73
CA GLY A 249 20.28 -15.97 18.19
C GLY A 249 21.25 -15.54 17.08
N ALA A 250 20.82 -15.59 15.81
CA ALA A 250 21.59 -15.05 14.70
C ALA A 250 21.80 -13.54 14.89
N LYS A 251 22.98 -13.05 14.54
CA LYS A 251 23.26 -11.62 14.61
C LYS A 251 22.53 -10.90 13.44
N PRO A 252 21.86 -9.77 13.70
CA PRO A 252 21.32 -8.94 12.63
C PRO A 252 22.46 -8.49 11.72
N THR A 253 22.34 -8.74 10.43
CA THR A 253 23.20 -8.10 9.42
C THR A 253 22.66 -6.70 9.18
N PHE A 254 23.32 -5.71 9.76
CA PHE A 254 23.10 -4.31 9.38
C PHE A 254 23.89 -4.08 8.08
N ALA A 255 23.24 -3.48 7.09
CA ALA A 255 23.98 -2.97 5.94
C ALA A 255 25.06 -2.02 6.47
N GLU A 256 26.33 -2.31 6.14
CA GLU A 256 27.43 -1.45 6.49
C GLU A 256 27.14 -0.06 5.92
N THR A 257 27.22 0.94 6.76
CA THR A 257 27.19 2.34 6.32
C THR A 257 28.47 2.57 5.52
N GLU A 258 28.34 2.77 4.20
CA GLU A 258 29.38 3.49 3.49
C GLU A 258 29.46 4.89 4.11
N GLU A 259 30.62 5.21 4.70
CA GLU A 259 30.97 6.52 5.27
C GLU A 259 31.06 7.62 4.17
#